data_22784a39474a022b1d5a1f662603ad9a
#
_entry.id   22784a39474a022b1d5a1f662603ad9a
#
_cell.length_a   1.000
_cell.length_b   1.000
_cell.length_c   1.000
_cell.angle_alpha   90.00
_cell.angle_beta   90.00
_cell.angle_gamma   90.00
#
_symmetry.space_group_name_H-M   'P 1'
#
loop_
_entity.id
_entity.type
_entity.pdbx_description
1 polymer ?
#
loop_
_entity_poly.entity_id
_entity_poly.type
_entity_poly.pdbx_seq_one_letter_code
_entity_poly.pdbx_strand_id
1 'polypeptide(L)'
;MRREAKGKRVKQTLDVLIILCGAGAVFLVFKEIGTWRFAPAVYFVIVIGMAAAIYDLFRLSGSKNTEEIMPEAERIQGIQRLILLDEEGKPIKSWDLQGKISLIIGTAGRDQELDIDLSDCEYSSFIDFQHAVLNFCLDQWYVEDLGSQNGVKVGKVEDGECYRVIHRPCKVVAGDVLYIANTKLLLT
;
A
#
# COMPACT_ATOMS: atom_id res chain seq x y z
N MET A 1 -5.79 0.50 -16.27
CA MET A 1 -4.48 1.20 -16.28
C MET A 1 -4.42 2.55 -17.00
N ARG A 2 -4.91 2.73 -18.23
CA ARG A 2 -4.83 4.05 -18.92
C ARG A 2 -5.81 5.12 -18.40
N ARG A 3 -6.89 4.77 -17.73
CA ARG A 3 -7.92 5.73 -17.25
C ARG A 3 -7.57 6.41 -15.91
N GLU A 4 -6.93 5.74 -14.98
CA GLU A 4 -6.58 6.29 -13.66
C GLU A 4 -5.36 7.23 -13.72
N ALA A 5 -4.33 6.88 -14.49
CA ALA A 5 -3.21 7.78 -14.75
C ALA A 5 -3.66 9.09 -15.41
N LYS A 6 -4.73 9.05 -16.21
CA LYS A 6 -5.35 10.21 -16.83
C LYS A 6 -6.09 11.08 -15.81
N GLY A 7 -6.79 10.46 -14.83
CA GLY A 7 -7.48 11.16 -13.74
C GLY A 7 -6.51 11.91 -12.81
N LYS A 8 -5.40 11.29 -12.44
CA LYS A 8 -4.38 11.90 -11.56
C LYS A 8 -3.66 13.08 -12.22
N ARG A 9 -3.36 12.97 -13.53
CA ARG A 9 -2.79 14.09 -14.31
C ARG A 9 -3.79 15.24 -14.49
N VAL A 10 -5.07 14.93 -14.71
CA VAL A 10 -6.12 15.95 -14.85
C VAL A 10 -6.31 16.71 -13.53
N LYS A 11 -6.26 16.02 -12.38
CA LYS A 11 -6.35 16.67 -11.06
C LYS A 11 -5.14 17.57 -10.80
N GLN A 12 -3.93 17.12 -11.08
CA GLN A 12 -2.70 17.92 -10.96
C GLN A 12 -2.71 19.17 -11.87
N THR A 13 -3.18 19.04 -13.11
CA THR A 13 -3.29 20.20 -14.02
C THR A 13 -4.37 21.18 -13.55
N LEU A 14 -5.45 20.69 -12.96
CA LEU A 14 -6.51 21.53 -12.39
C LEU A 14 -6.01 22.33 -11.20
N ASP A 15 -5.25 21.70 -10.29
CA ASP A 15 -4.68 22.34 -9.10
C ASP A 15 -3.67 23.44 -9.48
N VAL A 16 -2.80 23.17 -10.46
CA VAL A 16 -1.87 24.19 -11.01
C VAL A 16 -2.63 25.35 -11.66
N LEU A 17 -3.72 25.06 -12.37
CA LEU A 17 -4.55 26.10 -13.01
C LEU A 17 -5.23 26.99 -11.94
N ILE A 18 -5.72 26.41 -10.86
CA ILE A 18 -6.34 27.16 -9.73
C ILE A 18 -5.31 28.08 -9.07
N ILE A 19 -4.07 27.60 -8.87
CA ILE A 19 -2.99 28.42 -8.29
C ILE A 19 -2.63 29.59 -9.23
N LEU A 20 -2.53 29.35 -10.53
CA LEU A 20 -2.24 30.38 -11.54
C LEU A 20 -3.38 31.42 -11.63
N CYS A 21 -4.63 30.98 -11.65
CA CYS A 21 -5.78 31.86 -11.64
C CYS A 21 -5.87 32.69 -10.34
N GLY A 22 -5.56 32.07 -9.20
CA GLY A 22 -5.51 32.77 -7.90
C GLY A 22 -4.41 33.86 -7.87
N ALA A 23 -3.22 33.53 -8.35
CA ALA A 23 -2.12 34.50 -8.46
C ALA A 23 -2.44 35.64 -9.41
N GLY A 24 -3.08 35.34 -10.57
CA GLY A 24 -3.56 36.36 -11.51
C GLY A 24 -4.61 37.30 -10.91
N ALA A 25 -5.57 36.75 -10.15
CA ALA A 25 -6.60 37.53 -9.46
C ALA A 25 -5.98 38.45 -8.39
N VAL A 26 -5.01 37.95 -7.61
CA VAL A 26 -4.27 38.77 -6.63
C VAL A 26 -3.55 39.94 -7.31
N PHE A 27 -2.90 39.67 -8.46
CA PHE A 27 -2.18 40.71 -9.21
C PHE A 27 -3.11 41.78 -9.78
N LEU A 28 -4.29 41.41 -10.30
CA LEU A 28 -5.28 42.33 -10.81
C LEU A 28 -5.90 43.18 -9.70
N VAL A 29 -6.20 42.56 -8.56
CA VAL A 29 -6.73 43.27 -7.36
C VAL A 29 -5.70 44.28 -6.83
N PHE A 30 -4.41 43.91 -6.85
CA PHE A 30 -3.32 44.81 -6.43
C PHE A 30 -3.19 46.04 -7.35
N LYS A 31 -3.41 45.87 -8.65
CA LYS A 31 -3.26 46.92 -9.67
C LYS A 31 -4.43 47.92 -9.66
N GLU A 32 -5.67 47.45 -9.41
CA GLU A 32 -6.87 48.24 -9.59
C GLU A 32 -7.42 48.84 -8.26
N ILE A 33 -7.10 48.26 -7.08
CA ILE A 33 -7.86 48.52 -5.84
C ILE A 33 -6.94 48.95 -4.68
N GLY A 34 -5.99 49.86 -4.95
CA GLY A 34 -5.11 50.44 -3.88
C GLY A 34 -5.82 51.20 -2.74
N THR A 35 -7.15 51.34 -2.78
CA THR A 35 -7.87 52.19 -1.80
C THR A 35 -9.19 51.62 -1.27
N TRP A 36 -9.51 50.35 -1.55
CA TRP A 36 -10.79 49.81 -1.12
C TRP A 36 -10.73 49.24 0.33
N ARG A 37 -11.68 49.70 1.16
CA ARG A 37 -11.77 49.41 2.60
C ARG A 37 -11.89 47.93 2.94
N PHE A 38 -12.26 47.06 1.98
CA PHE A 38 -12.41 45.61 2.12
C PHE A 38 -11.27 44.80 1.48
N ALA A 39 -10.27 45.45 0.89
CA ALA A 39 -9.11 44.80 0.30
C ALA A 39 -8.43 43.79 1.24
N PRO A 40 -8.19 44.07 2.55
CA PRO A 40 -7.53 43.10 3.45
C PRO A 40 -8.35 41.83 3.67
N ALA A 41 -9.68 41.89 3.70
CA ALA A 41 -10.53 40.70 3.86
C ALA A 41 -10.47 39.77 2.63
N VAL A 42 -10.47 40.34 1.43
CA VAL A 42 -10.33 39.56 0.18
C VAL A 42 -8.95 38.91 0.10
N TYR A 43 -7.88 39.62 0.47
CA TYR A 43 -6.54 39.02 0.55
C TYR A 43 -6.47 37.86 1.54
N PHE A 44 -7.10 37.98 2.70
CA PHE A 44 -7.11 36.93 3.70
C PHE A 44 -7.79 35.63 3.19
N VAL A 45 -8.92 35.78 2.52
CA VAL A 45 -9.63 34.62 1.92
C VAL A 45 -8.78 33.95 0.82
N ILE A 46 -8.13 34.73 -0.03
CA ILE A 46 -7.28 34.20 -1.10
C ILE A 46 -6.06 33.48 -0.52
N VAL A 47 -5.42 34.04 0.50
CA VAL A 47 -4.25 33.42 1.17
C VAL A 47 -4.63 32.12 1.85
N ILE A 48 -5.80 32.07 2.53
CA ILE A 48 -6.29 30.81 3.13
C ILE A 48 -6.58 29.77 2.05
N GLY A 49 -7.20 30.14 0.94
CA GLY A 49 -7.47 29.23 -0.18
C GLY A 49 -6.18 28.68 -0.81
N MET A 50 -5.16 29.51 -1.00
CA MET A 50 -3.86 29.07 -1.49
C MET A 50 -3.13 28.18 -0.48
N ALA A 51 -3.16 28.50 0.81
CA ALA A 51 -2.56 27.69 1.85
C ALA A 51 -3.23 26.29 1.94
N ALA A 52 -4.55 26.22 1.81
CA ALA A 52 -5.28 24.96 1.76
C ALA A 52 -4.91 24.12 0.51
N ALA A 53 -4.80 24.74 -0.66
CA ALA A 53 -4.39 24.07 -1.88
C ALA A 53 -2.94 23.55 -1.81
N ILE A 54 -2.04 24.34 -1.23
CA ILE A 54 -0.64 23.95 -0.99
C ILE A 54 -0.59 22.81 0.03
N TYR A 55 -1.38 22.87 1.10
CA TYR A 55 -1.47 21.81 2.10
C TYR A 55 -1.97 20.49 1.48
N ASP A 56 -2.99 20.53 0.61
CA ASP A 56 -3.47 19.36 -0.12
C ASP A 56 -2.41 18.80 -1.08
N LEU A 57 -1.67 19.66 -1.78
CA LEU A 57 -0.54 19.24 -2.61
C LEU A 57 0.57 18.57 -1.78
N PHE A 58 0.91 19.14 -0.61
CA PHE A 58 1.89 18.53 0.30
C PHE A 58 1.36 17.24 0.93
N ARG A 59 0.08 17.17 1.29
CA ARG A 59 -0.55 15.96 1.81
C ARG A 59 -0.58 14.84 0.78
N LEU A 60 -0.84 15.16 -0.49
CA LEU A 60 -0.79 14.21 -1.61
C LEU A 60 0.65 13.84 -1.99
N SER A 61 1.62 14.73 -1.72
CA SER A 61 3.05 14.50 -1.94
C SER A 61 3.73 13.88 -0.72
N GLY A 62 3.23 14.12 0.50
CA GLY A 62 3.79 13.62 1.76
C GLY A 62 3.34 12.22 2.15
N SER A 63 2.37 11.63 1.43
CA SER A 63 2.08 10.19 1.48
C SER A 63 2.93 9.41 0.48
N LYS A 64 4.12 9.88 0.18
CA LYS A 64 5.20 9.01 -0.19
C LYS A 64 5.76 8.48 1.13
N ASN A 65 5.17 7.39 1.65
CA ASN A 65 5.98 6.39 2.29
C ASN A 65 7.23 6.27 1.43
N THR A 66 8.39 6.31 2.05
CA THR A 66 9.64 5.90 1.44
C THR A 66 9.50 4.39 1.17
N GLU A 67 8.66 4.03 0.19
CA GLU A 67 8.85 2.82 -0.55
C GLU A 67 10.14 3.12 -1.33
N GLU A 68 11.24 2.56 -0.89
CA GLU A 68 12.32 2.23 -1.79
C GLU A 68 11.63 1.54 -2.96
N ILE A 69 11.52 2.26 -4.09
CA ILE A 69 11.07 1.69 -5.35
C ILE A 69 12.15 0.68 -5.71
N MET A 70 11.92 -0.58 -5.31
CA MET A 70 12.76 -1.68 -5.78
C MET A 70 12.82 -1.57 -7.30
N PRO A 71 13.99 -1.54 -7.91
CA PRO A 71 14.14 -1.46 -9.36
C PRO A 71 13.29 -2.56 -10.01
N GLU A 72 12.67 -2.26 -11.13
CA GLU A 72 11.81 -3.22 -11.87
C GLU A 72 12.53 -4.55 -12.19
N ALA A 73 13.87 -4.50 -12.24
CA ALA A 73 14.74 -5.67 -12.36
C ALA A 73 14.70 -6.61 -11.12
N GLU A 74 14.46 -6.08 -9.90
CA GLU A 74 14.33 -6.90 -8.69
C GLU A 74 12.92 -7.53 -8.57
N ARG A 75 11.90 -6.95 -9.19
CA ARG A 75 10.56 -7.55 -9.28
C ARG A 75 10.53 -8.81 -10.15
N ILE A 76 11.53 -8.97 -11.04
CA ILE A 76 11.70 -10.16 -11.91
C ILE A 76 12.47 -11.26 -11.18
N GLN A 77 13.23 -10.92 -10.14
CA GLN A 77 13.77 -11.93 -9.23
C GLN A 77 12.62 -12.46 -8.38
N GLY A 78 12.30 -13.74 -8.57
CA GLY A 78 11.20 -14.39 -7.86
C GLY A 78 11.30 -14.20 -6.36
N ILE A 79 10.17 -14.24 -5.67
CA ILE A 79 10.09 -14.13 -4.21
C ILE A 79 11.07 -15.14 -3.60
N GLN A 80 11.97 -14.65 -2.75
CA GLN A 80 13.00 -15.49 -2.11
C GLN A 80 12.71 -15.72 -0.63
N ARG A 81 12.02 -14.78 0.02
CA ARG A 81 11.74 -14.83 1.46
C ARG A 81 10.34 -14.38 1.80
N LEU A 82 9.83 -14.92 2.88
CA LEU A 82 8.65 -14.46 3.58
C LEU A 82 9.10 -13.91 4.94
N ILE A 83 8.71 -12.68 5.27
CA ILE A 83 9.16 -11.97 6.48
C ILE A 83 7.94 -11.63 7.32
N LEU A 84 7.91 -12.10 8.56
CA LEU A 84 6.94 -11.70 9.58
C LEU A 84 7.25 -10.30 10.07
N LEU A 85 6.26 -9.42 10.04
CA LEU A 85 6.34 -8.05 10.52
C LEU A 85 5.56 -7.87 11.81
N ASP A 86 6.07 -7.01 12.71
CA ASP A 86 5.30 -6.52 13.85
C ASP A 86 4.27 -5.44 13.44
N GLU A 87 3.60 -4.82 14.42
CA GLU A 87 2.62 -3.76 14.14
C GLU A 87 3.26 -2.52 13.55
N GLU A 88 4.49 -2.20 13.93
CA GLU A 88 5.28 -1.08 13.43
C GLU A 88 5.95 -1.35 12.07
N GLY A 89 5.79 -2.57 11.53
CA GLY A 89 6.37 -2.97 10.24
C GLY A 89 7.83 -3.42 10.32
N LYS A 90 8.35 -3.74 11.52
CA LYS A 90 9.70 -4.26 11.70
C LYS A 90 9.74 -5.77 11.52
N PRO A 91 10.80 -6.33 10.94
CA PRO A 91 10.97 -7.76 10.76
C PRO A 91 11.20 -8.49 12.09
N ILE A 92 10.40 -9.53 12.37
CA ILE A 92 10.52 -10.40 13.55
C ILE A 92 11.19 -11.73 13.19
N LYS A 93 10.70 -12.37 12.12
CA LYS A 93 11.09 -13.72 11.70
C LYS A 93 11.07 -13.81 10.18
N SER A 94 11.88 -14.66 9.59
CA SER A 94 11.88 -14.86 8.13
C SER A 94 12.03 -16.34 7.78
N TRP A 95 11.41 -16.70 6.65
CA TRP A 95 11.51 -18.02 6.04
C TRP A 95 12.04 -17.90 4.62
N ASP A 96 12.94 -18.80 4.24
CA ASP A 96 13.50 -18.89 2.90
C ASP A 96 12.54 -19.73 2.02
N LEU A 97 12.17 -19.15 0.87
CA LEU A 97 11.30 -19.79 -0.12
C LEU A 97 12.10 -20.42 -1.28
N GLN A 98 13.42 -20.24 -1.29
CA GLN A 98 14.25 -20.69 -2.38
C GLN A 98 14.20 -22.23 -2.53
N GLY A 99 13.89 -22.69 -3.73
CA GLY A 99 13.76 -24.13 -4.03
C GLY A 99 12.49 -24.80 -3.48
N LYS A 100 11.62 -24.04 -2.84
CA LYS A 100 10.31 -24.53 -2.40
C LYS A 100 9.27 -24.37 -3.50
N ILE A 101 8.32 -25.31 -3.56
CA ILE A 101 7.22 -25.28 -4.54
C ILE A 101 5.85 -25.13 -3.88
N SER A 102 5.75 -25.46 -2.61
CA SER A 102 4.52 -25.32 -1.81
C SER A 102 4.89 -25.16 -0.35
N LEU A 103 4.20 -24.27 0.35
CA LEU A 103 4.43 -23.96 1.77
C LEU A 103 3.09 -23.75 2.46
N ILE A 104 2.83 -24.53 3.50
CA ILE A 104 1.62 -24.36 4.32
C ILE A 104 1.91 -23.37 5.42
N ILE A 105 1.01 -22.38 5.54
CA ILE A 105 1.06 -21.31 6.54
C ILE A 105 -0.05 -21.54 7.57
N GLY A 106 0.30 -21.53 8.84
CA GLY A 106 -0.68 -21.72 9.92
C GLY A 106 -0.04 -21.79 11.29
N THR A 107 -0.76 -22.40 12.24
CA THR A 107 -0.26 -22.66 13.61
C THR A 107 -0.01 -24.14 13.78
N ALA A 108 1.18 -24.52 14.29
CA ALA A 108 1.54 -25.91 14.47
C ALA A 108 0.61 -26.64 15.44
N GLY A 109 0.13 -27.82 15.01
CA GLY A 109 -0.50 -28.78 15.91
C GLY A 109 0.55 -29.60 16.65
N ARG A 110 0.11 -30.38 17.65
CA ARG A 110 1.03 -31.14 18.55
C ARG A 110 1.96 -32.13 17.84
N ASP A 111 1.63 -32.56 16.60
CA ASP A 111 2.31 -33.64 15.92
C ASP A 111 2.63 -33.37 14.42
N GLN A 112 2.52 -32.13 13.95
CA GLN A 112 2.78 -31.78 12.56
C GLN A 112 3.65 -30.54 12.44
N GLU A 113 4.75 -30.67 11.69
CA GLU A 113 5.57 -29.52 11.29
C GLU A 113 4.88 -28.78 10.13
N LEU A 114 4.82 -27.46 10.25
CA LEU A 114 4.39 -26.55 9.22
C LEU A 114 5.62 -25.88 8.57
N ASP A 115 5.54 -25.58 7.30
CA ASP A 115 6.60 -24.86 6.60
C ASP A 115 6.74 -23.43 7.16
N ILE A 116 5.61 -22.76 7.39
CA ILE A 116 5.51 -21.42 7.96
C ILE A 116 4.66 -21.49 9.23
N ASP A 117 5.34 -21.67 10.36
CA ASP A 117 4.69 -21.74 11.67
C ASP A 117 4.57 -20.35 12.30
N LEU A 118 3.31 -19.94 12.56
CA LEU A 118 2.89 -18.69 13.18
C LEU A 118 2.36 -18.87 14.60
N SER A 119 2.65 -20.00 15.27
CA SER A 119 2.18 -20.28 16.64
C SER A 119 2.70 -19.26 17.66
N ASP A 120 3.90 -18.71 17.45
CA ASP A 120 4.52 -17.75 18.35
C ASP A 120 4.14 -16.29 18.05
N CYS A 121 3.23 -16.06 17.09
CA CYS A 121 2.81 -14.71 16.71
C CYS A 121 1.76 -14.17 17.69
N GLU A 122 1.69 -12.84 17.83
CA GLU A 122 0.72 -12.15 18.68
C GLU A 122 -0.73 -12.54 18.39
N TYR A 123 -1.07 -12.71 17.10
CA TYR A 123 -2.42 -13.06 16.64
C TYR A 123 -2.59 -14.54 16.33
N SER A 124 -1.75 -15.42 16.87
CA SER A 124 -1.78 -16.87 16.59
C SER A 124 -3.13 -17.52 16.88
N SER A 125 -3.88 -17.03 17.90
CA SER A 125 -5.22 -17.51 18.23
C SER A 125 -6.28 -17.29 17.14
N PHE A 126 -6.02 -16.42 16.19
CA PHE A 126 -6.88 -16.15 15.03
C PHE A 126 -6.45 -16.89 13.78
N ILE A 127 -5.37 -17.66 13.84
CA ILE A 127 -4.78 -18.40 12.73
C ILE A 127 -5.11 -19.87 12.88
N ASP A 128 -5.73 -20.43 11.85
CA ASP A 128 -6.06 -21.85 11.82
C ASP A 128 -4.81 -22.72 11.59
N PHE A 129 -4.91 -24.00 11.92
CA PHE A 129 -3.80 -24.97 11.80
C PHE A 129 -3.21 -25.00 10.36
N GLN A 130 -4.05 -25.05 9.34
CA GLN A 130 -3.69 -24.90 7.93
C GLN A 130 -4.51 -23.73 7.37
N HIS A 131 -4.02 -22.52 7.59
CA HIS A 131 -4.76 -21.31 7.25
C HIS A 131 -4.69 -20.98 5.77
N ALA A 132 -3.50 -21.06 5.21
CA ALA A 132 -3.23 -20.74 3.83
C ALA A 132 -2.12 -21.63 3.24
N VAL A 133 -2.04 -21.66 1.92
CA VAL A 133 -0.93 -22.27 1.20
C VAL A 133 -0.34 -21.28 0.20
N LEU A 134 0.98 -21.25 0.12
CA LEU A 134 1.74 -20.50 -0.88
C LEU A 134 2.32 -21.48 -1.87
N ASN A 135 1.89 -21.44 -3.12
CA ASN A 135 2.26 -22.36 -4.18
C ASN A 135 3.05 -21.66 -5.29
N PHE A 136 4.15 -22.27 -5.72
CA PHE A 136 4.91 -21.83 -6.89
C PHE A 136 4.50 -22.65 -8.12
N CYS A 137 3.94 -21.97 -9.12
CA CYS A 137 3.45 -22.57 -10.35
C CYS A 137 3.68 -21.64 -11.53
N LEU A 138 4.15 -22.18 -12.66
CA LEU A 138 4.41 -21.42 -13.90
C LEU A 138 5.27 -20.16 -13.64
N ASP A 139 6.37 -20.35 -12.92
CA ASP A 139 7.32 -19.30 -12.54
C ASP A 139 6.70 -18.12 -11.74
N GLN A 140 5.58 -18.39 -11.04
CA GLN A 140 4.87 -17.41 -10.26
C GLN A 140 4.42 -18.00 -8.92
N TRP A 141 4.37 -17.16 -7.89
CA TRP A 141 3.80 -17.52 -6.60
C TRP A 141 2.31 -17.15 -6.52
N TYR A 142 1.56 -18.03 -5.89
CA TYR A 142 0.14 -17.87 -5.64
C TYR A 142 -0.17 -18.21 -4.19
N VAL A 143 -0.99 -17.38 -3.53
CA VAL A 143 -1.54 -17.69 -2.21
C VAL A 143 -2.99 -18.12 -2.34
N GLU A 144 -3.38 -19.14 -1.56
CA GLU A 144 -4.74 -19.65 -1.48
C GLU A 144 -5.17 -19.77 -0.01
N ASP A 145 -6.40 -19.39 0.30
CA ASP A 145 -7.04 -19.57 1.59
C ASP A 145 -7.61 -20.99 1.67
N LEU A 146 -7.18 -21.77 2.66
CA LEU A 146 -7.61 -23.15 2.85
C LEU A 146 -8.96 -23.29 3.59
N GLY A 147 -9.79 -22.26 3.51
CA GLY A 147 -11.10 -22.22 4.20
C GLY A 147 -10.98 -21.72 5.62
N SER A 148 -10.07 -20.82 5.87
CA SER A 148 -9.80 -20.28 7.20
C SER A 148 -10.97 -19.48 7.78
N GLN A 149 -11.07 -19.41 9.12
CA GLN A 149 -12.14 -18.66 9.79
C GLN A 149 -11.99 -17.15 9.62
N ASN A 150 -10.75 -16.64 9.67
CA ASN A 150 -10.49 -15.20 9.64
C ASN A 150 -10.03 -14.69 8.28
N GLY A 151 -9.78 -15.59 7.34
CA GLY A 151 -9.50 -15.27 5.94
C GLY A 151 -8.08 -14.79 5.68
N VAL A 152 -7.76 -14.76 4.38
CA VAL A 152 -6.49 -14.29 3.84
C VAL A 152 -6.73 -13.04 2.99
N LYS A 153 -5.83 -12.06 3.09
CA LYS A 153 -5.82 -10.88 2.23
C LYS A 153 -4.42 -10.65 1.66
N VAL A 154 -4.35 -9.99 0.53
CA VAL A 154 -3.10 -9.57 -0.12
C VAL A 154 -3.11 -8.08 -0.32
N GLY A 155 -2.21 -7.37 0.34
CA GLY A 155 -1.91 -5.97 0.04
C GLY A 155 -0.95 -5.91 -1.13
N LYS A 156 -1.41 -5.35 -2.23
CA LYS A 156 -0.64 -5.26 -3.45
C LYS A 156 0.31 -4.08 -3.44
N VAL A 157 1.58 -4.33 -3.74
CA VAL A 157 2.57 -3.25 -3.91
C VAL A 157 2.30 -2.39 -5.15
N GLU A 158 1.62 -2.94 -6.17
CA GLU A 158 1.40 -2.28 -7.45
C GLU A 158 0.41 -1.10 -7.35
N ASP A 159 -0.67 -1.26 -6.58
CA ASP A 159 -1.75 -0.28 -6.47
C ASP A 159 -2.01 0.19 -5.03
N GLY A 160 -1.37 -0.44 -4.03
CA GLY A 160 -1.55 -0.14 -2.61
C GLY A 160 -2.89 -0.62 -2.05
N GLU A 161 -3.65 -1.41 -2.82
CA GLU A 161 -4.96 -1.91 -2.42
C GLU A 161 -4.84 -3.28 -1.75
N CYS A 162 -5.84 -3.61 -0.92
CA CYS A 162 -5.89 -4.88 -0.19
C CYS A 162 -7.04 -5.74 -0.71
N TYR A 163 -6.71 -6.92 -1.23
CA TYR A 163 -7.65 -7.85 -1.84
C TYR A 163 -7.86 -9.08 -0.96
N ARG A 164 -9.10 -9.47 -0.76
CA ARG A 164 -9.42 -10.71 -0.07
C ARG A 164 -9.26 -11.91 -1.01
N VAL A 165 -8.57 -12.95 -0.55
CA VAL A 165 -8.44 -14.21 -1.28
C VAL A 165 -9.70 -15.03 -1.05
N ILE A 166 -10.51 -15.26 -2.10
CA ILE A 166 -11.78 -15.99 -2.00
C ILE A 166 -11.89 -16.96 -3.18
N HIS A 167 -12.03 -18.23 -2.89
CA HIS A 167 -12.32 -19.32 -3.85
C HIS A 167 -11.33 -19.49 -5.02
N ARG A 168 -10.31 -18.67 -5.14
CA ARG A 168 -9.28 -18.78 -6.19
C ARG A 168 -7.93 -18.32 -5.67
N PRO A 169 -6.84 -19.00 -6.11
CA PRO A 169 -5.49 -18.54 -5.81
C PRO A 169 -5.25 -17.10 -6.30
N CYS A 170 -4.62 -16.29 -5.48
CA CYS A 170 -4.22 -14.93 -5.81
C CYS A 170 -2.73 -14.90 -6.14
N LYS A 171 -2.38 -14.42 -7.33
CA LYS A 171 -0.98 -14.21 -7.71
C LYS A 171 -0.34 -13.17 -6.79
N VAL A 172 0.90 -13.44 -6.35
CA VAL A 172 1.67 -12.55 -5.49
C VAL A 172 3.06 -12.29 -6.08
N VAL A 173 3.63 -11.14 -5.75
CA VAL A 173 4.95 -10.69 -6.19
C VAL A 173 5.76 -10.15 -5.02
N ALA A 174 7.06 -9.96 -5.22
CA ALA A 174 7.91 -9.31 -4.22
C ALA A 174 7.40 -7.89 -3.91
N GLY A 175 7.37 -7.54 -2.64
CA GLY A 175 6.78 -6.31 -2.13
C GLY A 175 5.30 -6.41 -1.73
N ASP A 176 4.59 -7.48 -2.12
CA ASP A 176 3.22 -7.71 -1.63
C ASP A 176 3.25 -8.12 -0.15
N VAL A 177 2.21 -7.77 0.59
CA VAL A 177 2.02 -8.15 2.00
C VAL A 177 0.85 -9.12 2.10
N LEU A 178 1.11 -10.33 2.61
CA LEU A 178 0.06 -11.27 2.97
C LEU A 178 -0.46 -10.96 4.38
N TYR A 179 -1.76 -10.92 4.53
CA TYR A 179 -2.43 -10.85 5.83
C TYR A 179 -3.07 -12.20 6.11
N ILE A 180 -2.48 -12.93 7.05
CA ILE A 180 -3.02 -14.18 7.59
C ILE A 180 -3.80 -13.83 8.85
N ALA A 181 -5.13 -13.77 8.75
CA ALA A 181 -5.96 -13.07 9.74
C ALA A 181 -5.47 -11.60 9.91
N ASN A 182 -4.82 -11.28 11.05
CA ASN A 182 -4.25 -9.97 11.35
C ASN A 182 -2.71 -9.94 11.25
N THR A 183 -2.08 -11.09 11.01
CA THR A 183 -0.61 -11.21 10.94
C THR A 183 -0.10 -10.79 9.58
N LYS A 184 0.91 -9.92 9.54
CA LYS A 184 1.50 -9.35 8.32
C LYS A 184 2.74 -10.13 7.91
N LEU A 185 2.78 -10.63 6.69
CA LEU A 185 3.91 -11.33 6.08
C LEU A 185 4.32 -10.62 4.78
N LEU A 186 5.50 -10.04 4.75
CA LEU A 186 6.06 -9.37 3.58
C LEU A 186 6.79 -10.38 2.68
N LEU A 187 6.52 -10.33 1.39
CA LEU A 187 7.18 -11.12 0.35
C LEU A 187 8.37 -10.34 -0.24
N THR A 188 9.60 -10.90 -0.19
CA THR A 188 10.83 -10.24 -0.69
C THR A 188 11.67 -11.17 -1.56
#